data_c0ec93e6dfe17ee6f32825acd0eb49a5
#
_entry.id   c0ec93e6dfe17ee6f32825acd0eb49a5
#
_cell.length_a   1.000
_cell.length_b   1.000
_cell.length_c   1.000
_cell.angle_alpha   90.00
_cell.angle_beta   90.00
_cell.angle_gamma   90.00
#
_symmetry.space_group_name_H-M   'P 1'
#
loop_
_entity.id
_entity.type
_entity.pdbx_description
1 polymer ?
#
loop_
_entity_poly.entity_id
_entity_poly.type
_entity_poly.pdbx_seq_one_letter_code
_entity_poly.pdbx_strand_id
1 'polypeptide(L)'
;GGEDESLIDLYSFTISAPAQVDFAVNSEGLESVIIIADTDLNYIAIDSETSTLCDARLKTQLQTGSYFLMVNTFDRQVKEQCQLVGAYELIASYTSKTPVDLNNKGILNSNKSRSKFIGSISSNQGETYGNLFSSSDSLDISASITIDPSHKGEDGYIVVAAVVGNQIMLLDAKGQFVDFSSRRGSIIRASEKRLEEIETIEIVKDLVAKRYDIEEIIVDFFVGYGLVSEPGKVYSHDNPFNLTI
;
A
#
# COMPACT_ATOMS: atom_id res chain seq x y z
N GLY A 1 -2.67 -34.47 24.57
CA GLY A 1 -2.64 -33.21 23.91
C GLY A 1 -4.06 -32.83 23.58
N GLY A 2 -4.59 -31.77 24.21
CA GLY A 2 -5.87 -31.20 23.81
C GLY A 2 -5.67 -30.56 22.43
N GLU A 3 -6.67 -30.65 21.60
CA GLU A 3 -6.72 -29.92 20.34
C GLU A 3 -6.70 -28.41 20.69
N ASP A 4 -5.86 -27.65 20.03
CA ASP A 4 -5.84 -26.20 20.16
C ASP A 4 -7.02 -25.66 19.34
N GLU A 5 -8.04 -25.15 20.02
CA GLU A 5 -9.24 -24.57 19.40
C GLU A 5 -9.03 -23.10 19.00
N SER A 6 -7.78 -22.60 19.02
CA SER A 6 -7.48 -21.24 18.62
C SER A 6 -7.82 -20.98 17.15
N LEU A 7 -8.39 -19.82 16.88
CA LEU A 7 -8.69 -19.37 15.51
C LEU A 7 -7.49 -18.62 14.93
N ILE A 8 -7.12 -18.95 13.70
CA ILE A 8 -6.00 -18.32 13.01
C ILE A 8 -6.49 -17.69 11.72
N ASP A 9 -6.28 -16.39 11.58
CA ASP A 9 -6.39 -15.71 10.30
C ASP A 9 -5.00 -15.57 9.68
N LEU A 10 -4.88 -15.99 8.42
CA LEU A 10 -3.62 -16.03 7.69
C LEU A 10 -3.62 -15.00 6.56
N TYR A 11 -2.65 -14.10 6.60
CA TYR A 11 -2.39 -13.09 5.57
C TYR A 11 -1.03 -13.35 4.94
N SER A 12 -0.89 -13.06 3.65
CA SER A 12 0.41 -13.07 2.96
C SER A 12 0.79 -11.67 2.52
N PHE A 13 2.07 -11.30 2.66
CA PHE A 13 2.57 -10.01 2.23
C PHE A 13 4.01 -10.13 1.73
N THR A 14 4.46 -9.13 0.99
CA THR A 14 5.82 -9.08 0.43
C THR A 14 6.50 -7.77 0.81
N ILE A 15 7.74 -7.85 1.23
CA ILE A 15 8.64 -6.73 1.48
C ILE A 15 9.59 -6.62 0.27
N SER A 16 9.48 -5.54 -0.48
CA SER A 16 10.28 -5.30 -1.69
C SER A 16 11.67 -4.72 -1.40
N ALA A 17 11.84 -4.08 -0.25
CA ALA A 17 13.12 -3.56 0.25
C ALA A 17 13.14 -3.67 1.77
N PRO A 18 14.33 -3.78 2.42
CA PRO A 18 14.42 -3.85 3.88
C PRO A 18 13.62 -2.75 4.56
N ALA A 19 12.71 -3.12 5.44
CA ALA A 19 11.79 -2.21 6.09
C ALA A 19 11.54 -2.56 7.55
N GLN A 20 11.26 -1.57 8.37
CA GLN A 20 10.63 -1.78 9.66
C GLN A 20 9.12 -1.89 9.44
N VAL A 21 8.54 -2.99 9.86
CA VAL A 21 7.07 -3.20 9.84
C VAL A 21 6.51 -3.03 11.25
N ASP A 22 5.28 -2.56 11.32
CA ASP A 22 4.52 -2.38 12.55
C ASP A 22 3.09 -2.87 12.29
N PHE A 23 2.72 -3.96 12.94
CA PHE A 23 1.38 -4.55 12.88
C PHE A 23 0.70 -4.35 14.22
N ALA A 24 -0.55 -3.88 14.18
CA ALA A 24 -1.38 -3.76 15.36
C ALA A 24 -2.73 -4.45 15.11
N VAL A 25 -3.20 -5.19 16.09
CA VAL A 25 -4.55 -5.76 16.16
C VAL A 25 -5.28 -5.02 17.25
N ASN A 26 -6.30 -4.28 16.88
CA ASN A 26 -7.19 -3.58 17.80
C ASN A 26 -8.52 -4.33 17.88
N SER A 27 -8.98 -4.64 19.08
CA SER A 27 -10.23 -5.37 19.29
C SER A 27 -10.97 -4.89 20.54
N GLU A 28 -12.26 -5.16 20.62
CA GLU A 28 -13.07 -4.88 21.81
C GLU A 28 -12.95 -6.00 22.88
N GLY A 29 -11.90 -6.81 22.85
CA GLY A 29 -11.68 -7.81 23.88
C GLY A 29 -11.16 -9.16 23.37
N LEU A 30 -10.71 -9.26 22.12
CA LEU A 30 -10.10 -10.48 21.61
C LEU A 30 -8.69 -10.65 22.17
N GLU A 31 -8.39 -11.76 22.83
CA GLU A 31 -7.01 -12.12 23.21
C GLU A 31 -6.19 -12.42 21.96
N SER A 32 -5.55 -11.41 21.41
CA SER A 32 -4.87 -11.51 20.12
C SER A 32 -3.37 -11.74 20.27
N VAL A 33 -2.83 -12.50 19.30
CA VAL A 33 -1.39 -12.74 19.12
C VAL A 33 -1.05 -12.49 17.67
N ILE A 34 0.05 -11.80 17.40
CA ILE A 34 0.59 -11.57 16.06
C ILE A 34 1.84 -12.40 15.88
N ILE A 35 1.90 -13.18 14.81
CA ILE A 35 3.05 -14.00 14.44
C ILE A 35 3.46 -13.68 13.02
N ILE A 36 4.76 -13.48 12.79
CA ILE A 36 5.34 -13.41 11.43
C ILE A 36 6.17 -14.66 11.20
N ALA A 37 5.95 -15.29 10.04
CA ALA A 37 6.71 -16.44 9.57
C ALA A 37 7.21 -16.24 8.14
N ASP A 38 8.25 -16.95 7.76
CA ASP A 38 8.69 -17.05 6.37
C ASP A 38 7.79 -18.01 5.55
N THR A 39 8.10 -18.19 4.27
CA THR A 39 7.35 -19.08 3.37
C THR A 39 7.44 -20.57 3.73
N ASP A 40 8.41 -20.95 4.54
CA ASP A 40 8.60 -22.31 5.06
C ASP A 40 7.95 -22.49 6.45
N LEU A 41 7.18 -21.47 6.90
CA LEU A 41 6.51 -21.41 8.20
C LEU A 41 7.48 -21.39 9.41
N ASN A 42 8.74 -20.98 9.21
CA ASN A 42 9.62 -20.70 10.33
C ASN A 42 9.24 -19.38 10.99
N TYR A 43 9.08 -19.36 12.29
CA TYR A 43 8.75 -18.16 13.04
C TYR A 43 9.90 -17.16 13.02
N ILE A 44 9.58 -15.92 12.63
CA ILE A 44 10.53 -14.80 12.60
C ILE A 44 10.34 -13.90 13.81
N ALA A 45 9.09 -13.58 14.10
CA ALA A 45 8.74 -12.71 15.22
C ALA A 45 7.35 -13.06 15.74
N ILE A 46 7.15 -12.89 17.01
CA ILE A 46 5.88 -13.09 17.70
C ILE A 46 5.69 -12.00 18.75
N ASP A 47 4.50 -11.46 18.81
CA ASP A 47 4.07 -10.63 19.94
C ASP A 47 2.82 -11.21 20.56
N SER A 48 2.92 -11.48 21.86
CA SER A 48 1.83 -11.95 22.73
C SER A 48 1.59 -11.03 23.92
N GLU A 49 2.31 -9.90 23.99
CA GLU A 49 2.28 -9.07 25.20
C GLU A 49 2.16 -7.59 24.84
N THR A 50 0.95 -7.12 24.64
CA THR A 50 0.69 -5.71 24.94
C THR A 50 0.26 -5.59 26.38
N SER A 51 0.87 -4.65 27.07
CA SER A 51 0.68 -4.40 28.50
C SER A 51 -0.74 -3.92 28.87
N THR A 52 -1.62 -3.76 27.92
CA THR A 52 -2.95 -3.23 28.10
C THR A 52 -3.98 -4.02 27.32
N LEU A 53 -4.66 -4.89 28.03
CA LEU A 53 -5.88 -5.57 27.59
C LEU A 53 -5.64 -6.71 26.58
N CYS A 54 -6.37 -6.74 25.47
CA CYS A 54 -6.51 -7.91 24.63
C CYS A 54 -5.87 -7.72 23.24
N ASP A 55 -5.32 -6.52 22.98
CA ASP A 55 -4.72 -6.15 21.70
C ASP A 55 -3.29 -6.69 21.56
N ALA A 56 -2.83 -6.88 20.32
CA ALA A 56 -1.45 -7.24 20.00
C ALA A 56 -0.78 -6.21 19.12
N ARG A 57 0.53 -6.00 19.29
CA ARG A 57 1.32 -5.14 18.43
C ARG A 57 2.71 -5.70 18.21
N LEU A 58 3.09 -5.90 16.97
CA LEU A 58 4.39 -6.44 16.58
C LEU A 58 5.17 -5.47 15.70
N LYS A 59 6.32 -5.03 16.19
CA LYS A 59 7.24 -4.17 15.44
C LYS A 59 8.56 -4.89 15.22
N THR A 60 8.98 -5.07 13.97
CA THR A 60 10.20 -5.78 13.64
C THR A 60 10.82 -5.28 12.32
N GLN A 61 12.11 -5.62 12.11
CA GLN A 61 12.81 -5.39 10.85
C GLN A 61 12.70 -6.62 9.97
N LEU A 62 12.23 -6.43 8.74
CA LEU A 62 12.18 -7.49 7.74
C LEU A 62 13.10 -7.19 6.56
N GLN A 63 13.70 -8.22 6.01
CA GLN A 63 14.45 -8.17 4.77
C GLN A 63 13.49 -8.30 3.56
N THR A 64 14.01 -8.08 2.36
CA THR A 64 13.27 -8.37 1.12
C THR A 64 12.86 -9.84 1.09
N GLY A 65 11.57 -10.11 0.88
CA GLY A 65 11.01 -11.46 0.89
C GLY A 65 9.50 -11.50 0.98
N SER A 66 8.94 -12.70 0.90
CA SER A 66 7.52 -12.98 1.14
C SER A 66 7.35 -13.60 2.51
N TYR A 67 6.28 -13.22 3.20
CA TYR A 67 6.02 -13.56 4.58
C TYR A 67 4.56 -13.89 4.79
N PHE A 68 4.30 -14.64 5.84
CA PHE A 68 2.97 -14.82 6.41
C PHE A 68 2.83 -14.01 7.68
N LEU A 69 1.69 -13.36 7.82
CA LEU A 69 1.21 -12.76 9.06
C LEU A 69 0.05 -13.60 9.56
N MET A 70 0.15 -14.10 10.77
CA MET A 70 -0.90 -14.84 11.45
C MET A 70 -1.43 -14.00 12.61
N VAL A 71 -2.73 -13.78 12.61
CA VAL A 71 -3.46 -13.27 13.77
C VAL A 71 -4.14 -14.45 14.42
N ASN A 72 -3.79 -14.72 15.64
CA ASN A 72 -4.27 -15.87 16.40
C ASN A 72 -4.88 -15.44 17.74
N THR A 73 -5.69 -16.29 18.32
CA THR A 73 -6.15 -16.18 19.71
C THR A 73 -5.46 -17.22 20.57
N PHE A 74 -5.06 -16.86 21.78
CA PHE A 74 -4.26 -17.72 22.64
C PHE A 74 -5.14 -18.35 23.73
N ASP A 75 -5.47 -19.65 23.60
CA ASP A 75 -6.37 -20.38 24.51
C ASP A 75 -5.76 -20.65 25.91
N ARG A 76 -4.41 -20.70 26.05
CA ARG A 76 -3.80 -21.25 27.28
C ARG A 76 -3.70 -20.30 28.46
N GLN A 77 -3.91 -18.99 28.25
CA GLN A 77 -3.82 -17.97 29.31
C GLN A 77 -4.77 -16.82 29.07
N VAL A 78 -6.02 -17.11 28.73
CA VAL A 78 -7.03 -16.06 28.54
C VAL A 78 -7.09 -15.20 29.80
N LYS A 79 -6.77 -13.94 29.65
CA LYS A 79 -6.99 -12.95 30.72
C LYS A 79 -8.49 -12.91 30.98
N GLU A 80 -8.92 -12.86 32.23
CA GLU A 80 -10.33 -12.87 32.62
C GLU A 80 -11.21 -11.84 31.88
N GLN A 81 -10.60 -10.88 31.18
CA GLN A 81 -11.25 -9.78 30.47
C GLN A 81 -11.29 -9.98 28.95
N CYS A 82 -10.60 -10.98 28.41
CA CYS A 82 -10.48 -11.18 26.96
C CYS A 82 -11.31 -12.38 26.50
N GLN A 83 -11.69 -12.40 25.23
CA GLN A 83 -12.49 -13.42 24.59
C GLN A 83 -11.64 -14.15 23.53
N LEU A 84 -11.99 -15.41 23.27
CA LEU A 84 -11.32 -16.23 22.23
C LEU A 84 -11.86 -15.97 20.83
N VAL A 85 -12.99 -15.28 20.71
CA VAL A 85 -13.67 -15.02 19.43
C VAL A 85 -14.16 -13.58 19.42
N GLY A 86 -13.90 -12.86 18.34
CA GLY A 86 -14.36 -11.47 18.21
C GLY A 86 -13.93 -10.87 16.89
N ALA A 87 -14.47 -9.70 16.58
CA ALA A 87 -14.00 -8.88 15.47
C ALA A 87 -12.76 -8.10 15.90
N TYR A 88 -11.86 -7.85 14.95
CA TYR A 88 -10.69 -7.01 15.15
C TYR A 88 -10.40 -6.17 13.91
N GLU A 89 -9.63 -5.13 14.10
CA GLU A 89 -9.02 -4.33 13.05
C GLU A 89 -7.53 -4.64 13.00
N LEU A 90 -7.03 -5.02 11.82
CA LEU A 90 -5.60 -5.20 11.57
C LEU A 90 -5.05 -3.94 10.88
N ILE A 91 -4.15 -3.25 11.57
CA ILE A 91 -3.42 -2.11 11.03
C ILE A 91 -2.01 -2.56 10.67
N ALA A 92 -1.62 -2.35 9.41
CA ALA A 92 -0.28 -2.67 8.91
C ALA A 92 0.41 -1.41 8.41
N SER A 93 1.57 -1.11 8.96
CA SER A 93 2.39 -0.01 8.49
C SER A 93 3.85 -0.42 8.31
N TYR A 94 4.57 0.32 7.47
CA TYR A 94 5.99 0.12 7.27
C TYR A 94 6.73 1.46 7.13
N THR A 95 8.02 1.44 7.46
CA THR A 95 8.96 2.51 7.12
C THR A 95 10.20 1.91 6.47
N SER A 96 10.70 2.58 5.43
CA SER A 96 11.84 2.15 4.61
C SER A 96 12.76 3.33 4.28
N LYS A 97 13.96 3.04 3.79
CA LYS A 97 14.87 4.04 3.21
C LYS A 97 14.77 4.11 1.68
N THR A 98 13.90 3.32 1.07
CA THR A 98 13.71 3.24 -0.38
C THR A 98 12.24 3.21 -0.74
N PRO A 99 11.86 3.73 -1.91
CA PRO A 99 10.51 3.58 -2.46
C PRO A 99 10.08 2.12 -2.62
N VAL A 100 8.77 1.91 -2.75
CA VAL A 100 8.17 0.59 -2.90
C VAL A 100 8.15 0.15 -4.36
N ASP A 101 8.66 -1.04 -4.64
CA ASP A 101 8.42 -1.73 -5.92
C ASP A 101 7.01 -2.31 -5.94
N LEU A 102 6.17 -1.82 -6.85
CA LEU A 102 4.76 -2.17 -6.93
C LEU A 102 4.50 -3.49 -7.68
N ASN A 103 5.55 -4.23 -7.98
CA ASN A 103 5.52 -5.55 -8.64
C ASN A 103 4.45 -5.71 -9.72
N ASN A 104 4.90 -5.69 -10.95
CA ASN A 104 4.09 -5.76 -12.16
C ASN A 104 3.28 -7.03 -12.32
N LYS A 105 2.03 -7.05 -11.99
CA LYS A 105 1.16 -8.11 -12.50
C LYS A 105 -0.22 -7.64 -12.93
N GLY A 106 -0.49 -6.36 -12.94
CA GLY A 106 -1.76 -5.80 -13.33
C GLY A 106 -1.78 -5.29 -14.76
N ILE A 107 -2.72 -5.77 -15.47
CA ILE A 107 -3.10 -5.22 -16.76
C ILE A 107 -4.61 -5.07 -16.74
N LEU A 108 -5.08 -3.84 -16.68
CA LEU A 108 -6.40 -3.52 -17.18
C LEU A 108 -6.40 -3.83 -18.70
N ASN A 109 -6.91 -5.03 -19.06
CA ASN A 109 -6.96 -5.63 -20.39
C ASN A 109 -5.67 -6.26 -20.93
N SER A 110 -5.14 -7.25 -20.17
CA SER A 110 -4.32 -8.37 -20.63
C SER A 110 -3.36 -8.16 -21.81
N ASN A 111 -2.13 -7.81 -21.54
CA ASN A 111 -0.96 -8.31 -22.26
C ASN A 111 0.26 -8.19 -21.36
N LYS A 112 1.14 -9.17 -21.37
CA LYS A 112 2.36 -9.20 -20.55
C LYS A 112 3.26 -8.03 -20.94
N SER A 113 3.25 -6.94 -20.17
CA SER A 113 4.20 -5.85 -20.30
C SER A 113 5.45 -6.13 -19.47
N ARG A 114 6.59 -5.63 -19.92
CA ARG A 114 7.86 -5.62 -19.17
C ARG A 114 8.08 -4.32 -18.40
N SER A 115 7.05 -3.50 -18.29
CA SER A 115 7.10 -2.27 -17.52
C SER A 115 7.32 -2.57 -16.04
N LYS A 116 7.94 -1.62 -15.32
CA LYS A 116 8.08 -1.68 -13.86
C LYS A 116 7.51 -0.41 -13.25
N PHE A 117 6.94 -0.54 -12.07
CA PHE A 117 6.31 0.56 -11.38
C PHE A 117 6.89 0.67 -9.97
N ILE A 118 7.18 1.88 -9.55
CA ILE A 118 7.67 2.20 -8.22
C ILE A 118 6.77 3.30 -7.67
N GLY A 119 6.18 3.09 -6.50
CA GLY A 119 5.42 4.07 -5.75
C GLY A 119 6.25 4.66 -4.61
N SER A 120 5.98 5.90 -4.26
CA SER A 120 6.71 6.60 -3.22
C SER A 120 5.81 7.56 -2.47
N ILE A 121 5.71 7.35 -1.17
CA ILE A 121 5.22 8.36 -0.23
C ILE A 121 6.33 8.57 0.76
N SER A 122 6.80 9.78 0.87
CA SER A 122 7.95 10.10 1.73
C SER A 122 7.73 11.35 2.54
N SER A 123 8.39 11.40 3.68
CA SER A 123 8.54 12.59 4.51
C SER A 123 10.01 13.02 4.56
N ASN A 124 10.26 14.20 5.13
CA ASN A 124 11.61 14.76 5.30
C ASN A 124 12.41 14.80 3.98
N GLN A 125 11.76 15.22 2.89
CA GLN A 125 12.40 15.38 1.57
C GLN A 125 12.99 14.06 1.02
N GLY A 126 12.29 12.94 1.22
CA GLY A 126 12.71 11.63 0.71
C GLY A 126 13.65 10.84 1.63
N GLU A 127 13.84 11.25 2.88
CA GLU A 127 14.66 10.49 3.84
C GLU A 127 13.93 9.28 4.42
N THR A 128 12.60 9.33 4.50
CA THR A 128 11.78 8.25 5.07
C THR A 128 10.59 7.98 4.17
N TYR A 129 10.46 6.75 3.73
CA TYR A 129 9.35 6.22 2.94
C TYR A 129 8.45 5.36 3.82
N GLY A 130 7.16 5.36 3.55
CA GLY A 130 6.20 4.56 4.31
C GLY A 130 4.78 4.71 3.79
N ASN A 131 3.83 4.23 4.57
CA ASN A 131 2.40 4.32 4.29
C ASN A 131 1.58 4.96 5.41
N LEU A 132 2.14 5.11 6.61
CA LEU A 132 1.47 5.73 7.75
C LEU A 132 2.27 6.94 8.21
N PHE A 133 1.61 8.10 8.22
CA PHE A 133 2.21 9.39 8.56
C PHE A 133 1.28 10.20 9.47
N SER A 134 1.85 11.19 10.13
CA SER A 134 1.06 12.18 10.88
C SER A 134 0.48 13.24 9.93
N SER A 135 -0.69 13.76 10.25
CA SER A 135 -1.28 14.89 9.51
C SER A 135 -0.41 16.15 9.48
N SER A 136 0.55 16.27 10.41
CA SER A 136 1.52 17.36 10.47
C SER A 136 2.78 17.15 9.63
N ASP A 137 3.02 15.94 9.12
CA ASP A 137 4.18 15.67 8.27
C ASP A 137 4.05 16.37 6.93
N SER A 138 5.18 16.81 6.38
CA SER A 138 5.26 17.29 4.99
C SER A 138 5.58 16.11 4.09
N LEU A 139 4.64 15.77 3.21
CA LEU A 139 4.70 14.56 2.39
C LEU A 139 4.90 14.89 0.94
N ASP A 140 5.78 14.12 0.29
CA ASP A 140 5.93 14.06 -1.15
C ASP A 140 5.40 12.71 -1.66
N ILE A 141 4.47 12.76 -2.63
CA ILE A 141 3.89 11.58 -3.26
C ILE A 141 4.33 11.57 -4.71
N SER A 142 4.99 10.52 -5.12
CA SER A 142 5.51 10.37 -6.47
C SER A 142 5.49 8.94 -6.95
N ALA A 143 5.68 8.74 -8.25
CA ALA A 143 5.86 7.43 -8.83
C ALA A 143 6.89 7.45 -9.96
N SER A 144 7.40 6.29 -10.31
CA SER A 144 8.26 6.08 -11.46
C SER A 144 7.79 4.87 -12.25
N ILE A 145 7.76 4.99 -13.57
CA ILE A 145 7.40 3.91 -14.50
C ILE A 145 8.59 3.66 -15.43
N THR A 146 9.16 2.47 -15.37
CA THR A 146 10.03 1.99 -16.45
C THR A 146 9.14 1.49 -17.57
N ILE A 147 9.13 2.18 -18.69
CA ILE A 147 8.29 1.87 -19.84
C ILE A 147 8.75 0.58 -20.53
N ASP A 148 7.82 -0.23 -21.03
CA ASP A 148 8.18 -1.41 -21.82
C ASP A 148 9.06 -0.98 -23.00
N PRO A 149 10.21 -1.65 -23.24
CA PRO A 149 11.11 -1.28 -24.33
C PRO A 149 10.46 -1.19 -25.71
N SER A 150 9.35 -1.92 -25.94
CA SER A 150 8.60 -1.85 -27.19
C SER A 150 7.72 -0.60 -27.33
N HIS A 151 7.49 0.12 -26.24
CA HIS A 151 6.66 1.34 -26.20
C HIS A 151 7.50 2.62 -26.06
N LYS A 152 8.81 2.47 -25.81
CA LYS A 152 9.73 3.60 -25.72
C LYS A 152 9.78 4.38 -27.03
N GLY A 153 9.56 5.69 -26.94
CA GLY A 153 9.54 6.57 -28.09
C GLY A 153 8.22 6.65 -28.86
N GLU A 154 7.20 5.90 -28.43
CA GLU A 154 5.83 6.02 -28.93
C GLU A 154 5.11 7.21 -28.28
N ASP A 155 4.10 7.74 -28.97
CA ASP A 155 3.20 8.73 -28.40
C ASP A 155 2.26 8.05 -27.38
N GLY A 156 2.31 8.52 -26.16
CA GLY A 156 1.55 7.92 -25.07
C GLY A 156 1.05 8.93 -24.05
N TYR A 157 0.50 8.44 -22.99
CA TYR A 157 -0.05 9.24 -21.90
C TYR A 157 0.14 8.56 -20.56
N ILE A 158 0.21 9.37 -19.51
CA ILE A 158 0.29 8.92 -18.11
C ILE A 158 -1.09 9.06 -17.46
N VAL A 159 -1.44 8.08 -16.66
CA VAL A 159 -2.65 8.07 -15.84
C VAL A 159 -2.24 7.91 -14.38
N VAL A 160 -2.85 8.72 -13.52
CA VAL A 160 -2.73 8.61 -12.07
C VAL A 160 -4.14 8.57 -11.50
N ALA A 161 -4.42 7.58 -10.67
CA ALA A 161 -5.67 7.49 -9.94
C ALA A 161 -5.41 7.53 -8.43
N ALA A 162 -6.33 8.16 -7.71
CA ALA A 162 -6.43 8.11 -6.26
C ALA A 162 -7.81 7.58 -5.89
N VAL A 163 -7.85 6.61 -4.98
CA VAL A 163 -9.10 6.01 -4.47
C VAL A 163 -9.22 6.36 -2.98
N VAL A 164 -10.32 7.00 -2.63
CA VAL A 164 -10.66 7.35 -1.24
C VAL A 164 -12.02 6.74 -0.94
N GLY A 165 -12.06 5.71 -0.10
CA GLY A 165 -13.28 4.93 0.11
C GLY A 165 -13.80 4.36 -1.21
N ASN A 166 -15.01 4.78 -1.63
CA ASN A 166 -15.62 4.35 -2.90
C ASN A 166 -15.46 5.37 -4.04
N GLN A 167 -14.71 6.44 -3.82
CA GLN A 167 -14.54 7.51 -4.80
C GLN A 167 -13.23 7.34 -5.55
N ILE A 168 -13.30 7.32 -6.89
CA ILE A 168 -12.14 7.28 -7.78
C ILE A 168 -11.93 8.67 -8.37
N MET A 169 -10.73 9.20 -8.20
CA MET A 169 -10.30 10.47 -8.75
C MET A 169 -9.12 10.25 -9.70
N LEU A 170 -9.06 10.98 -10.79
CA LEU A 170 -7.96 10.96 -11.74
C LEU A 170 -7.23 12.29 -11.75
N LEU A 171 -5.91 12.25 -11.80
CA LEU A 171 -5.07 13.45 -11.94
C LEU A 171 -5.18 13.98 -13.35
N ASP A 172 -5.51 15.25 -13.50
CA ASP A 172 -5.55 15.93 -14.78
C ASP A 172 -4.18 16.60 -15.13
N ALA A 173 -4.08 17.10 -16.34
CA ALA A 173 -2.86 17.78 -16.83
C ALA A 173 -2.54 19.11 -16.12
N LYS A 174 -3.42 19.57 -15.23
CA LYS A 174 -3.19 20.76 -14.38
C LYS A 174 -2.72 20.38 -12.97
N GLY A 175 -2.54 19.07 -12.70
CA GLY A 175 -2.18 18.57 -11.38
C GLY A 175 -3.36 18.56 -10.39
N GLN A 176 -4.61 18.50 -10.87
CA GLN A 176 -5.80 18.46 -10.03
C GLN A 176 -6.46 17.09 -10.10
N PHE A 177 -6.86 16.56 -8.95
CA PHE A 177 -7.66 15.35 -8.89
C PHE A 177 -9.13 15.67 -9.20
N VAL A 178 -9.67 14.98 -10.20
CA VAL A 178 -11.03 15.17 -10.73
C VAL A 178 -11.80 13.86 -10.59
N ASP A 179 -13.03 13.94 -10.10
CA ASP A 179 -13.90 12.78 -9.93
C ASP A 179 -14.13 12.06 -11.27
N PHE A 180 -13.82 10.76 -11.31
CA PHE A 180 -13.98 9.92 -12.51
C PHE A 180 -15.45 9.72 -12.88
N SER A 181 -16.37 9.69 -11.91
CA SER A 181 -17.81 9.50 -12.15
C SER A 181 -18.45 10.65 -12.95
N SER A 182 -17.85 11.83 -12.92
CA SER A 182 -18.38 13.04 -13.57
C SER A 182 -18.17 13.07 -15.08
N ARG A 183 -17.36 12.16 -15.64
CA ARG A 183 -17.03 12.13 -17.08
C ARG A 183 -17.29 10.78 -17.72
N ARG A 184 -18.40 10.65 -18.42
CA ARG A 184 -18.71 9.45 -19.20
C ARG A 184 -17.73 9.30 -20.38
N GLY A 185 -16.83 8.32 -20.29
CA GLY A 185 -16.23 7.67 -21.47
C GLY A 185 -14.82 8.04 -21.89
N SER A 186 -14.08 8.93 -21.20
CA SER A 186 -12.67 9.17 -21.51
C SER A 186 -11.79 9.13 -20.29
N ILE A 187 -10.67 8.41 -20.38
CA ILE A 187 -9.64 8.41 -19.33
C ILE A 187 -9.03 9.80 -19.24
N ILE A 188 -9.03 10.39 -18.03
CA ILE A 188 -8.35 11.64 -17.74
C ILE A 188 -6.85 11.33 -17.70
N ARG A 189 -6.06 12.15 -18.38
CA ARG A 189 -4.62 11.98 -18.55
C ARG A 189 -3.89 13.02 -17.72
N ALA A 190 -2.95 12.57 -16.89
CA ALA A 190 -2.08 13.47 -16.15
C ALA A 190 -1.08 14.18 -17.10
N SER A 191 -0.62 13.47 -18.14
CA SER A 191 0.17 14.06 -19.21
C SER A 191 0.01 13.27 -20.50
N GLU A 192 0.28 13.92 -21.65
CA GLU A 192 0.34 13.29 -22.96
C GLU A 192 1.65 13.71 -23.62
N LYS A 193 2.48 12.75 -24.00
CA LYS A 193 3.86 13.01 -24.47
C LYS A 193 4.43 11.79 -25.18
N ARG A 194 5.55 11.96 -25.83
CA ARG A 194 6.38 10.85 -26.29
C ARG A 194 7.02 10.18 -25.08
N LEU A 195 6.83 8.85 -24.94
CA LEU A 195 7.27 8.10 -23.77
C LEU A 195 8.79 7.93 -23.75
N GLU A 196 9.38 8.22 -22.62
CA GLU A 196 10.80 7.99 -22.34
C GLU A 196 11.02 6.60 -21.76
N GLU A 197 12.25 6.20 -21.51
CA GLU A 197 12.57 4.92 -20.89
C GLU A 197 12.06 4.84 -19.43
N ILE A 198 12.18 5.96 -18.73
CA ILE A 198 11.71 6.11 -17.35
C ILE A 198 10.86 7.38 -17.29
N GLU A 199 9.63 7.24 -16.85
CA GLU A 199 8.72 8.33 -16.55
C GLU A 199 8.70 8.57 -15.04
N THR A 200 9.02 9.80 -14.63
CA THR A 200 8.90 10.23 -13.23
C THR A 200 7.67 11.12 -13.09
N ILE A 201 6.85 10.84 -12.12
CA ILE A 201 5.54 11.47 -11.91
C ILE A 201 5.53 12.05 -10.50
N GLU A 202 5.50 13.38 -10.40
CA GLU A 202 5.20 14.08 -9.16
C GLU A 202 3.67 14.15 -9.03
N ILE A 203 3.11 13.48 -8.04
CA ILE A 203 1.67 13.40 -7.82
C ILE A 203 1.22 14.52 -6.89
N VAL A 204 1.88 14.64 -5.75
CA VAL A 204 1.68 15.71 -4.77
C VAL A 204 3.02 16.07 -4.16
N LYS A 205 3.26 17.35 -3.93
CA LYS A 205 4.45 17.86 -3.29
C LYS A 205 4.13 18.70 -2.07
N ASP A 206 4.95 18.55 -1.02
CA ASP A 206 4.87 19.34 0.22
C ASP A 206 3.47 19.29 0.88
N LEU A 207 2.76 18.17 0.77
CA LEU A 207 1.43 17.99 1.37
C LEU A 207 1.55 17.97 2.90
N VAL A 208 0.87 18.88 3.56
CA VAL A 208 0.64 18.86 5.01
C VAL A 208 -0.86 18.74 5.22
N ALA A 209 -1.35 17.53 5.52
CA ALA A 209 -2.78 17.22 5.58
C ALA A 209 -3.55 18.09 6.59
N LYS A 210 -2.92 18.40 7.72
CA LYS A 210 -3.46 19.30 8.75
C LYS A 210 -3.82 20.70 8.23
N ARG A 211 -3.17 21.20 7.17
CA ARG A 211 -3.51 22.51 6.56
C ARG A 211 -4.85 22.50 5.84
N TYR A 212 -5.38 21.32 5.56
CA TYR A 212 -6.66 21.09 4.89
C TYR A 212 -7.70 20.46 5.81
N ASP A 213 -7.45 20.50 7.14
CA ASP A 213 -8.29 19.88 8.17
C ASP A 213 -8.50 18.37 7.96
N ILE A 214 -7.51 17.68 7.37
CA ILE A 214 -7.50 16.24 7.19
C ILE A 214 -6.72 15.62 8.35
N GLU A 215 -7.43 14.90 9.22
CA GLU A 215 -6.86 14.22 10.40
C GLU A 215 -6.76 12.71 10.19
N GLU A 216 -7.73 12.14 9.45
CA GLU A 216 -7.77 10.71 9.14
C GLU A 216 -8.17 10.52 7.67
N ILE A 217 -7.34 9.85 6.90
CA ILE A 217 -7.65 9.47 5.52
C ILE A 217 -6.83 8.25 5.11
N ILE A 218 -7.45 7.40 4.30
CA ILE A 218 -6.76 6.33 3.57
C ILE A 218 -6.93 6.61 2.08
N VAL A 219 -5.82 6.68 1.37
CA VAL A 219 -5.79 6.92 -0.07
C VAL A 219 -4.95 5.84 -0.76
N ASP A 220 -5.54 5.14 -1.70
CA ASP A 220 -4.86 4.20 -2.57
C ASP A 220 -4.49 4.85 -3.89
N PHE A 221 -3.21 4.87 -4.23
CA PHE A 221 -2.72 5.43 -5.48
C PHE A 221 -2.41 4.34 -6.50
N PHE A 222 -2.80 4.60 -7.74
CA PHE A 222 -2.46 3.78 -8.90
C PHE A 222 -1.84 4.67 -9.98
N VAL A 223 -0.80 4.15 -10.65
CA VAL A 223 -0.19 4.81 -11.80
C VAL A 223 -0.13 3.87 -12.98
N GLY A 224 -0.21 4.44 -14.17
CA GLY A 224 -0.14 3.68 -15.39
C GLY A 224 0.18 4.56 -16.58
N TYR A 225 0.36 3.93 -17.73
CA TYR A 225 0.50 4.63 -18.99
C TYR A 225 -0.29 3.91 -20.10
N GLY A 226 -0.62 4.63 -21.15
CA GLY A 226 -1.21 4.07 -22.36
C GLY A 226 -0.55 4.61 -23.62
N LEU A 227 -0.82 3.96 -24.74
CA LEU A 227 -0.40 4.42 -26.06
C LEU A 227 -1.54 5.14 -26.76
N VAL A 228 -1.26 6.20 -27.47
CA VAL A 228 -2.27 6.89 -28.29
C VAL A 228 -2.79 5.98 -29.38
N SER A 229 -1.93 5.10 -29.91
CA SER A 229 -2.27 4.08 -30.92
C SER A 229 -3.16 2.95 -30.40
N GLU A 230 -3.26 2.76 -29.07
CA GLU A 230 -4.06 1.70 -28.43
C GLU A 230 -5.09 2.32 -27.46
N PRO A 231 -6.13 3.00 -27.95
CA PRO A 231 -7.08 3.70 -27.11
C PRO A 231 -7.84 2.72 -26.19
N GLY A 232 -7.95 3.09 -24.91
CA GLY A 232 -8.64 2.28 -23.90
C GLY A 232 -7.79 1.21 -23.24
N LYS A 233 -6.50 1.09 -23.58
CA LYS A 233 -5.57 0.18 -22.94
C LYS A 233 -4.62 0.98 -22.04
N VAL A 234 -4.57 0.59 -20.78
CA VAL A 234 -3.67 1.18 -19.77
C VAL A 234 -2.83 0.08 -19.16
N TYR A 235 -1.53 0.28 -19.18
CA TYR A 235 -0.54 -0.55 -18.49
C TYR A 235 -0.35 0.01 -17.09
N SER A 236 -0.67 -0.75 -16.06
CA SER A 236 -0.62 -0.34 -14.66
C SER A 236 -0.10 -1.46 -13.77
N HIS A 237 0.12 -1.19 -12.52
CA HIS A 237 0.35 -2.19 -11.47
C HIS A 237 -0.98 -2.62 -10.82
N ASP A 238 -0.99 -3.79 -10.15
CA ASP A 238 -2.18 -4.36 -9.49
C ASP A 238 -2.38 -3.85 -8.08
N ASN A 239 -1.29 -3.73 -7.32
CA ASN A 239 -1.37 -3.36 -5.92
C ASN A 239 -1.16 -1.85 -5.76
N PRO A 240 -2.07 -1.13 -5.10
CA PRO A 240 -1.86 0.29 -4.82
C PRO A 240 -0.64 0.52 -3.91
N PHE A 241 -0.08 1.72 -3.97
CA PHE A 241 0.67 2.25 -2.84
C PHE A 241 -0.24 3.21 -2.08
N ASN A 242 -0.33 3.01 -0.79
CA ASN A 242 -1.34 3.67 0.03
C ASN A 242 -0.73 4.69 1.00
N LEU A 243 -1.49 5.73 1.26
CA LEU A 243 -1.28 6.70 2.31
C LEU A 243 -2.35 6.52 3.38
N THR A 244 -1.93 6.44 4.62
CA THR A 244 -2.78 6.55 5.80
C THR A 244 -2.31 7.74 6.64
N ILE A 245 -3.23 8.59 7.04
CA ILE A 245 -3.02 9.69 7.99
C ILE A 245 -3.91 9.47 9.18
#